data_2b1ade386d58830bdc005f317257a5c9
#
_entry.id   2b1ade386d58830bdc005f317257a5c9
#
_cell.length_a   1.000
_cell.length_b   1.000
_cell.length_c   1.000
_cell.angle_alpha   90.00
_cell.angle_beta   90.00
_cell.angle_gamma   90.00
#
_symmetry.space_group_name_H-M   'P 1'
#
loop_
_entity.id
_entity.type
_entity.pdbx_description
1 polymer ?
#
loop_
_entity_poly.entity_id
_entity_poly.type
_entity_poly.pdbx_seq_one_letter_code
_entity_poly.pdbx_strand_id
1 'polypeptide(L)'
;YTFEIRRNLLKPLSDGGKQQAAVYSPNGRMVAFVRNNNIFIKKLDYGTEVAVTRDGERNKIINGIPDWVYEEEFALTSTLQWSPDDATLAFVRFDESHVPEYSFSLYEGYCPTYPEYTLYPGRFTYKYPVAGETNSQVSVLSYTVETRALKTMKLPISSDSYIPRIKFTTDPNRLAVVTLNRTQNEMDIYSVNPKSGISKLLLRETDKAWIEESILDNISFLSLIH
;
A
#
# COMPACT_ATOMS: atom_id res chain seq x y z
N TYR A 1 3.37 -13.45 12.69
CA TYR A 1 4.09 -14.71 12.95
C TYR A 1 4.62 -15.28 11.64
N THR A 2 5.75 -16.02 11.73
CA THR A 2 6.27 -16.89 10.67
C THR A 2 6.12 -18.33 11.13
N PHE A 3 5.72 -19.22 10.21
CA PHE A 3 5.58 -20.64 10.48
C PHE A 3 6.56 -21.45 9.63
N GLU A 4 7.49 -22.14 10.30
CA GLU A 4 8.47 -23.00 9.64
C GLU A 4 7.88 -24.42 9.51
N ILE A 5 7.39 -24.75 8.33
CA ILE A 5 6.65 -25.99 8.06
C ILE A 5 7.46 -27.25 8.44
N ARG A 6 8.74 -27.32 8.06
CA ARG A 6 9.60 -28.50 8.30
C ARG A 6 9.83 -28.79 9.78
N ARG A 7 9.86 -27.75 10.62
CA ARG A 7 10.11 -27.87 12.07
C ARG A 7 8.84 -27.74 12.91
N ASN A 8 7.70 -27.49 12.26
CA ASN A 8 6.43 -27.19 12.92
C ASN A 8 6.57 -26.10 13.99
N LEU A 9 7.28 -25.01 13.64
CA LEU A 9 7.67 -23.99 14.59
C LEU A 9 7.05 -22.64 14.20
N LEU A 10 6.23 -22.11 15.11
CA LEU A 10 5.67 -20.77 15.02
C LEU A 10 6.55 -19.78 15.78
N LYS A 11 6.94 -18.69 15.13
CA LYS A 11 7.74 -17.61 15.74
C LYS A 11 7.09 -16.27 15.47
N PRO A 12 7.16 -15.30 16.41
CA PRO A 12 6.79 -13.93 16.10
C PRO A 12 7.73 -13.38 15.02
N LEU A 13 7.15 -12.67 14.04
CA LEU A 13 7.93 -12.00 13.00
C LEU A 13 8.75 -10.84 13.59
N SER A 14 8.15 -10.09 14.51
CA SER A 14 8.75 -8.95 15.17
C SER A 14 8.13 -8.75 16.55
N ASP A 15 8.91 -8.23 17.49
CA ASP A 15 8.47 -7.93 18.87
C ASP A 15 7.91 -6.49 18.98
N GLY A 16 7.90 -5.72 17.91
CA GLY A 16 7.56 -4.29 17.89
C GLY A 16 6.07 -3.94 17.87
N GLY A 17 5.16 -4.86 18.21
CA GLY A 17 3.72 -4.62 18.24
C GLY A 17 2.96 -5.21 17.04
N LYS A 18 1.72 -4.77 16.84
CA LYS A 18 0.83 -5.30 15.79
C LYS A 18 1.39 -5.00 14.39
N GLN A 19 1.41 -6.02 13.55
CA GLN A 19 1.86 -5.94 12.15
C GLN A 19 0.72 -6.33 11.21
N GLN A 20 0.70 -5.74 10.02
CA GLN A 20 -0.27 -6.03 8.97
C GLN A 20 0.39 -6.01 7.60
N ALA A 21 -0.28 -6.54 6.58
CA ALA A 21 0.17 -6.57 5.20
C ALA A 21 1.57 -7.21 5.01
N ALA A 22 1.87 -8.31 5.71
CA ALA A 22 3.15 -8.98 5.61
C ALA A 22 3.31 -9.67 4.25
N VAL A 23 4.39 -9.33 3.51
CA VAL A 23 4.70 -9.87 2.18
C VAL A 23 6.15 -10.33 2.14
N TYR A 24 6.36 -11.61 1.78
CA TYR A 24 7.70 -12.16 1.56
C TYR A 24 8.34 -11.58 0.29
N SER A 25 9.65 -11.35 0.34
CA SER A 25 10.43 -11.17 -0.88
C SER A 25 10.42 -12.48 -1.71
N PRO A 26 10.60 -12.43 -3.06
CA PRO A 26 10.55 -13.60 -3.93
C PRO A 26 11.46 -14.77 -3.50
N ASN A 27 12.64 -14.48 -2.96
CA ASN A 27 13.56 -15.49 -2.45
C ASN A 27 13.22 -15.99 -1.02
N GLY A 28 12.20 -15.42 -0.36
CA GLY A 28 11.76 -15.81 0.98
C GLY A 28 12.69 -15.39 2.13
N ARG A 29 13.74 -14.58 1.86
CA ARG A 29 14.73 -14.20 2.89
C ARG A 29 14.41 -12.90 3.63
N MET A 30 13.45 -12.15 3.11
CA MET A 30 12.97 -10.91 3.71
C MET A 30 11.45 -10.89 3.79
N VAL A 31 10.92 -10.15 4.76
CA VAL A 31 9.48 -9.87 4.88
C VAL A 31 9.31 -8.37 5.04
N ALA A 32 8.54 -7.76 4.15
CA ALA A 32 8.04 -6.41 4.33
C ALA A 32 6.70 -6.46 5.06
N PHE A 33 6.46 -5.54 5.97
CA PHE A 33 5.19 -5.41 6.70
C PHE A 33 4.97 -3.98 7.15
N VAL A 34 3.75 -3.66 7.53
CA VAL A 34 3.38 -2.34 8.04
C VAL A 34 3.12 -2.40 9.54
N ARG A 35 3.60 -1.41 10.26
CA ARG A 35 3.34 -1.16 11.67
C ARG A 35 3.21 0.34 11.92
N ASN A 36 2.11 0.76 12.52
CA ASN A 36 1.82 2.18 12.77
C ASN A 36 1.99 3.05 11.50
N ASN A 37 1.37 2.64 10.40
CA ASN A 37 1.41 3.31 9.09
C ASN A 37 2.81 3.44 8.46
N ASN A 38 3.82 2.76 9.01
CA ASN A 38 5.18 2.73 8.49
C ASN A 38 5.57 1.33 8.04
N ILE A 39 6.35 1.28 6.97
CA ILE A 39 6.86 0.04 6.38
C ILE A 39 8.18 -0.35 7.05
N PHE A 40 8.29 -1.63 7.35
CA PHE A 40 9.50 -2.27 7.85
C PHE A 40 9.89 -3.46 6.99
N ILE A 41 11.18 -3.74 6.91
CA ILE A 41 11.71 -4.96 6.31
C ILE A 41 12.46 -5.75 7.38
N LYS A 42 12.06 -7.01 7.59
CA LYS A 42 12.76 -7.99 8.42
C LYS A 42 13.62 -8.88 7.52
N LYS A 43 14.93 -8.91 7.75
CA LYS A 43 15.86 -9.88 7.15
C LYS A 43 15.87 -11.13 8.01
N LEU A 44 15.33 -12.23 7.51
CA LEU A 44 15.10 -13.45 8.30
C LEU A 44 16.39 -14.13 8.71
N ASP A 45 17.42 -14.14 7.84
CA ASP A 45 18.71 -14.79 8.10
C ASP A 45 19.45 -14.16 9.28
N TYR A 46 19.31 -12.85 9.46
CA TYR A 46 20.04 -12.08 10.48
C TYR A 46 19.14 -11.61 11.62
N GLY A 47 17.84 -11.83 11.53
CA GLY A 47 16.87 -11.31 12.49
C GLY A 47 16.80 -9.77 12.57
N THR A 48 17.43 -9.06 11.64
CA THR A 48 17.49 -7.58 11.66
C THR A 48 16.24 -6.97 11.04
N GLU A 49 15.78 -5.87 11.63
CA GLU A 49 14.62 -5.10 11.17
C GLU A 49 15.06 -3.68 10.81
N VAL A 50 14.57 -3.19 9.68
CA VAL A 50 14.89 -1.85 9.16
C VAL A 50 13.58 -1.13 8.84
N ALA A 51 13.45 0.10 9.33
CA ALA A 51 12.36 0.99 8.93
C ALA A 51 12.62 1.53 7.51
N VAL A 52 11.67 1.31 6.62
CA VAL A 52 11.65 1.87 5.25
C VAL A 52 11.09 3.28 5.26
N THR A 53 10.00 3.51 5.97
CA THR A 53 9.36 4.82 6.15
C THR A 53 9.32 5.20 7.62
N ARG A 54 9.16 6.51 7.91
CA ARG A 54 9.12 7.06 9.28
C ARG A 54 8.11 8.19 9.44
N ASP A 55 7.40 8.52 8.38
CA ASP A 55 6.43 9.62 8.30
C ASP A 55 4.98 9.15 8.51
N GLY A 56 4.77 7.85 8.68
CA GLY A 56 3.46 7.28 8.94
C GLY A 56 2.86 7.79 10.25
N GLU A 57 1.66 8.35 10.15
CA GLU A 57 0.92 8.92 11.28
C GLU A 57 -0.59 8.68 11.04
N ARG A 58 -1.30 8.28 12.09
CA ARG A 58 -2.75 8.05 12.02
C ARG A 58 -3.49 9.31 11.58
N ASN A 59 -4.44 9.16 10.67
CA ASN A 59 -5.26 10.23 10.09
C ASN A 59 -4.43 11.30 9.32
N LYS A 60 -3.21 10.96 8.91
CA LYS A 60 -2.36 11.82 8.09
C LYS A 60 -1.66 11.07 6.99
N ILE A 61 -0.75 10.16 7.32
CA ILE A 61 0.11 9.47 6.35
C ILE A 61 0.03 7.97 6.54
N ILE A 62 -0.27 7.27 5.47
CA ILE A 62 -0.30 5.81 5.42
C ILE A 62 0.69 5.34 4.36
N ASN A 63 1.52 4.36 4.71
CA ASN A 63 2.49 3.75 3.80
C ASN A 63 2.25 2.25 3.69
N GLY A 64 2.08 1.73 2.47
CA GLY A 64 2.07 0.29 2.19
C GLY A 64 0.77 -0.46 2.45
N ILE A 65 -0.20 0.18 3.10
CA ILE A 65 -1.58 -0.30 3.25
C ILE A 65 -2.54 0.76 2.70
N PRO A 66 -3.75 0.39 2.29
CA PRO A 66 -4.73 1.32 1.76
C PRO A 66 -5.28 2.27 2.83
N ASP A 67 -5.82 3.40 2.40
CA ASP A 67 -6.79 4.18 3.15
C ASP A 67 -8.18 3.53 3.06
N TRP A 68 -9.18 4.14 3.70
CA TRP A 68 -10.53 3.60 3.72
C TRP A 68 -11.13 3.43 2.31
N VAL A 69 -10.95 4.40 1.40
CA VAL A 69 -11.50 4.35 0.03
C VAL A 69 -10.91 3.18 -0.75
N TYR A 70 -9.60 2.98 -0.66
CA TYR A 70 -8.93 1.91 -1.40
C TYR A 70 -9.19 0.52 -0.80
N GLU A 71 -9.42 0.42 0.50
CA GLU A 71 -9.81 -0.83 1.15
C GLU A 71 -11.21 -1.25 0.70
N GLU A 72 -12.18 -0.33 0.73
CA GLU A 72 -13.58 -0.62 0.43
C GLU A 72 -13.85 -0.68 -1.08
N GLU A 73 -13.40 0.33 -1.84
CA GLU A 73 -13.76 0.47 -3.26
C GLU A 73 -12.87 -0.35 -4.20
N PHE A 74 -11.59 -0.51 -3.87
CA PHE A 74 -10.65 -1.27 -4.70
C PHE A 74 -10.24 -2.62 -4.09
N ALA A 75 -10.87 -3.03 -2.98
CA ALA A 75 -10.61 -4.29 -2.26
C ALA A 75 -9.13 -4.54 -1.95
N LEU A 76 -8.37 -3.47 -1.64
CA LEU A 76 -6.97 -3.58 -1.31
C LEU A 76 -6.75 -3.84 0.17
N THR A 77 -5.84 -4.75 0.48
CA THR A 77 -5.36 -4.99 1.85
C THR A 77 -3.87 -4.66 2.02
N SER A 78 -3.17 -4.53 0.90
CA SER A 78 -1.74 -4.20 0.84
C SER A 78 -1.41 -3.53 -0.47
N THR A 79 -0.48 -2.59 -0.43
CA THR A 79 0.09 -1.97 -1.63
C THR A 79 1.58 -2.26 -1.78
N LEU A 80 2.11 -3.24 -1.01
CA LEU A 80 3.51 -3.64 -1.05
C LEU A 80 3.79 -4.57 -2.23
N GLN A 81 4.80 -4.25 -3.03
CA GLN A 81 5.23 -5.07 -4.17
C GLN A 81 6.76 -5.20 -4.17
N TRP A 82 7.25 -6.44 -4.08
CA TRP A 82 8.67 -6.74 -4.27
C TRP A 82 9.02 -6.85 -5.75
N SER A 83 10.20 -6.33 -6.12
CA SER A 83 10.79 -6.63 -7.42
C SER A 83 11.21 -8.11 -7.50
N PRO A 84 11.21 -8.72 -8.70
CA PRO A 84 11.52 -10.15 -8.86
C PRO A 84 12.97 -10.51 -8.47
N ASP A 85 13.86 -9.52 -8.37
CA ASP A 85 15.27 -9.67 -7.95
C ASP A 85 15.49 -9.39 -6.44
N ASP A 86 14.42 -9.20 -5.65
CA ASP A 86 14.44 -8.86 -4.22
C ASP A 86 15.11 -7.52 -3.87
N ALA A 87 15.58 -6.76 -4.86
CA ALA A 87 16.39 -5.57 -4.63
C ALA A 87 15.57 -4.32 -4.30
N THR A 88 14.29 -4.31 -4.70
CA THR A 88 13.43 -3.12 -4.57
C THR A 88 12.07 -3.49 -4.00
N LEU A 89 11.58 -2.67 -3.07
CA LEU A 89 10.20 -2.69 -2.58
C LEU A 89 9.48 -1.45 -3.09
N ALA A 90 8.42 -1.61 -3.88
CA ALA A 90 7.52 -0.53 -4.28
C ALA A 90 6.25 -0.53 -3.42
N PHE A 91 5.67 0.64 -3.22
CA PHE A 91 4.45 0.80 -2.42
C PHE A 91 3.71 2.09 -2.77
N VAL A 92 2.43 2.14 -2.41
CA VAL A 92 1.65 3.37 -2.47
C VAL A 92 1.68 4.06 -1.10
N ARG A 93 1.85 5.37 -1.12
CA ARG A 93 1.75 6.27 0.02
C ARG A 93 0.51 7.13 -0.14
N PHE A 94 -0.27 7.23 0.92
CA PHE A 94 -1.50 8.02 1.00
C PHE A 94 -1.27 9.19 1.95
N ASP A 95 -1.57 10.39 1.50
CA ASP A 95 -1.66 11.58 2.36
C ASP A 95 -3.14 11.94 2.54
N GLU A 96 -3.69 11.51 3.68
CA GLU A 96 -5.08 11.75 4.07
C GLU A 96 -5.25 12.97 4.97
N SER A 97 -4.23 13.83 5.09
CA SER A 97 -4.25 14.99 6.00
C SER A 97 -5.43 15.92 5.73
N HIS A 98 -5.81 16.06 4.47
CA HIS A 98 -6.89 16.94 4.01
C HIS A 98 -8.24 16.22 3.83
N VAL A 99 -8.28 14.91 4.05
CA VAL A 99 -9.54 14.15 3.99
C VAL A 99 -10.38 14.49 5.21
N PRO A 100 -11.70 14.71 5.05
CA PRO A 100 -12.59 14.97 6.17
C PRO A 100 -12.62 13.83 7.18
N GLU A 101 -12.84 14.17 8.44
CA GLU A 101 -13.00 13.19 9.52
C GLU A 101 -14.46 12.86 9.76
N TYR A 102 -14.73 11.58 9.90
CA TYR A 102 -15.98 11.06 10.40
C TYR A 102 -15.78 10.47 11.77
N SER A 103 -16.73 10.65 12.67
CA SER A 103 -16.66 10.06 14.00
C SER A 103 -18.02 9.56 14.48
N PHE A 104 -18.00 8.46 15.21
CA PHE A 104 -19.18 7.92 15.88
C PHE A 104 -18.87 7.49 17.30
N SER A 105 -19.92 7.38 18.10
CA SER A 105 -19.80 6.94 19.49
C SER A 105 -19.61 5.44 19.54
N LEU A 106 -18.64 4.98 20.34
CA LEU A 106 -18.42 3.57 20.68
C LEU A 106 -19.04 3.24 22.00
N TYR A 107 -19.81 2.18 22.05
CA TYR A 107 -20.43 1.63 23.27
C TYR A 107 -19.89 0.22 23.50
N GLU A 108 -18.82 0.10 24.29
CA GLU A 108 -18.10 -1.17 24.49
C GLU A 108 -18.64 -2.03 25.66
N GLY A 109 -19.72 -1.61 26.31
CA GLY A 109 -20.34 -2.38 27.38
C GLY A 109 -19.47 -2.50 28.66
N TYR A 110 -19.53 -3.67 29.32
CA TYR A 110 -18.87 -3.88 30.62
C TYR A 110 -17.35 -4.09 30.55
N CYS A 111 -16.81 -4.43 29.39
CA CYS A 111 -15.39 -4.69 29.18
C CYS A 111 -14.86 -3.85 28.02
N PRO A 112 -14.78 -2.53 28.18
CA PRO A 112 -14.30 -1.67 27.11
C PRO A 112 -12.83 -1.93 26.81
N THR A 113 -12.45 -1.86 25.54
CA THR A 113 -11.04 -1.96 25.09
C THR A 113 -10.20 -0.83 25.69
N TYR A 114 -10.84 0.32 25.93
CA TYR A 114 -10.19 1.51 26.52
C TYR A 114 -10.86 1.85 27.87
N PRO A 115 -10.08 1.95 28.95
CA PRO A 115 -10.61 2.25 30.31
C PRO A 115 -11.43 3.53 30.41
N GLU A 116 -11.11 4.54 29.60
CA GLU A 116 -11.84 5.82 29.53
C GLU A 116 -13.30 5.68 29.07
N TYR A 117 -13.66 4.56 28.43
CA TYR A 117 -15.02 4.32 27.91
C TYR A 117 -15.91 3.54 28.90
N THR A 118 -15.43 3.31 30.12
CA THR A 118 -16.18 2.57 31.15
C THR A 118 -17.48 3.28 31.58
N LEU A 119 -17.46 4.60 31.67
CA LEU A 119 -18.62 5.39 32.16
C LEU A 119 -19.32 6.16 31.02
N TYR A 120 -18.59 6.51 29.98
CA TYR A 120 -19.10 7.30 28.86
C TYR A 120 -18.79 6.60 27.54
N PRO A 121 -19.61 6.82 26.49
CA PRO A 121 -19.28 6.30 25.17
C PRO A 121 -17.94 6.86 24.70
N GLY A 122 -17.12 6.00 24.14
CA GLY A 122 -15.92 6.39 23.42
C GLY A 122 -16.25 7.09 22.09
N ARG A 123 -15.26 7.72 21.51
CA ARG A 123 -15.37 8.33 20.21
C ARG A 123 -14.35 7.72 19.27
N PHE A 124 -14.82 7.09 18.20
CA PHE A 124 -13.95 6.60 17.12
C PHE A 124 -13.97 7.59 15.97
N THR A 125 -12.78 8.07 15.59
CA THR A 125 -12.59 9.03 14.50
C THR A 125 -11.63 8.47 13.48
N TYR A 126 -12.01 8.57 12.20
CA TYR A 126 -11.18 8.14 11.07
C TYR A 126 -11.46 9.03 9.85
N LYS A 127 -10.57 8.97 8.87
CA LYS A 127 -10.73 9.70 7.61
C LYS A 127 -11.73 8.99 6.72
N TYR A 128 -12.78 9.71 6.32
CA TYR A 128 -13.87 9.18 5.50
C TYR A 128 -14.41 10.29 4.60
N PRO A 129 -14.04 10.28 3.32
CA PRO A 129 -14.59 11.24 2.37
C PRO A 129 -15.97 10.77 1.91
N VAL A 130 -17.01 11.56 2.16
CA VAL A 130 -18.29 11.34 1.52
C VAL A 130 -18.23 11.72 0.05
N ALA A 131 -19.21 11.31 -0.75
CA ALA A 131 -19.27 11.61 -2.18
C ALA A 131 -19.07 13.13 -2.45
N GLY A 132 -18.12 13.46 -3.33
CA GLY A 132 -17.76 14.83 -3.68
C GLY A 132 -16.70 15.49 -2.79
N GLU A 133 -16.34 14.88 -1.67
CA GLU A 133 -15.29 15.38 -0.77
C GLU A 133 -13.87 15.06 -1.29
N THR A 134 -12.89 15.66 -0.64
CA THR A 134 -11.47 15.45 -0.97
C THR A 134 -11.00 14.06 -0.58
N ASN A 135 -10.38 13.34 -1.52
CA ASN A 135 -9.70 12.06 -1.28
C ASN A 135 -8.24 12.27 -0.84
N SER A 136 -7.61 11.18 -0.38
CA SER A 136 -6.18 11.14 -0.14
C SER A 136 -5.38 11.47 -1.39
N GLN A 137 -4.30 12.24 -1.23
CA GLN A 137 -3.32 12.39 -2.28
C GLN A 137 -2.40 11.16 -2.30
N VAL A 138 -2.27 10.54 -3.46
CA VAL A 138 -1.54 9.28 -3.60
C VAL A 138 -0.25 9.45 -4.38
N SER A 139 0.75 8.68 -3.99
CA SER A 139 2.03 8.62 -4.68
C SER A 139 2.62 7.21 -4.62
N VAL A 140 3.37 6.83 -5.66
CA VAL A 140 4.13 5.58 -5.67
C VAL A 140 5.57 5.87 -5.30
N LEU A 141 6.09 5.09 -4.36
CA LEU A 141 7.48 5.14 -3.96
C LEU A 141 8.14 3.78 -4.15
N SER A 142 9.45 3.79 -4.30
CA SER A 142 10.29 2.60 -4.24
C SER A 142 11.39 2.77 -3.20
N TYR A 143 11.75 1.67 -2.58
CA TYR A 143 12.87 1.56 -1.65
C TYR A 143 13.88 0.55 -2.16
N THR A 144 15.13 0.98 -2.36
CA THR A 144 16.23 0.09 -2.74
C THR A 144 16.86 -0.49 -1.48
N VAL A 145 16.83 -1.81 -1.33
CA VAL A 145 17.25 -2.51 -0.09
C VAL A 145 18.72 -2.30 0.24
N GLU A 146 19.59 -2.31 -0.76
CA GLU A 146 21.04 -2.16 -0.59
C GLU A 146 21.43 -0.76 -0.14
N THR A 147 20.97 0.25 -0.87
CA THR A 147 21.32 1.66 -0.63
C THR A 147 20.44 2.34 0.40
N ARG A 148 19.32 1.73 0.77
CA ARG A 148 18.27 2.31 1.65
C ARG A 148 17.67 3.60 1.10
N ALA A 149 17.75 3.80 -0.20
CA ALA A 149 17.25 5.00 -0.86
C ALA A 149 15.75 4.87 -1.16
N LEU A 150 15.00 5.91 -0.83
CA LEU A 150 13.62 6.11 -1.24
C LEU A 150 13.57 6.97 -2.50
N LYS A 151 12.71 6.59 -3.45
CA LYS A 151 12.47 7.31 -4.69
C LYS A 151 10.99 7.45 -4.96
N THR A 152 10.52 8.67 -5.16
CA THR A 152 9.14 8.94 -5.60
C THR A 152 9.04 8.82 -7.11
N MET A 153 8.02 8.14 -7.60
CA MET A 153 7.75 7.97 -9.03
C MET A 153 7.12 9.25 -9.60
N LYS A 154 7.57 9.65 -10.78
CA LYS A 154 7.02 10.80 -11.50
C LYS A 154 5.88 10.35 -12.40
N LEU A 155 4.66 10.45 -11.89
CA LEU A 155 3.44 10.13 -12.63
C LEU A 155 2.74 11.43 -13.03
N PRO A 156 2.33 11.58 -14.30
CA PRO A 156 1.60 12.76 -14.77
C PRO A 156 0.10 12.64 -14.47
N ILE A 157 -0.24 12.54 -13.17
CA ILE A 157 -1.61 12.39 -12.67
C ILE A 157 -2.04 13.65 -11.91
N SER A 158 -3.34 13.91 -11.81
CA SER A 158 -3.89 14.96 -10.98
C SER A 158 -3.88 14.56 -9.49
N SER A 159 -4.01 15.56 -8.61
CA SER A 159 -3.97 15.34 -7.16
C SER A 159 -5.15 14.52 -6.63
N ASP A 160 -6.22 14.40 -7.40
CA ASP A 160 -7.43 13.64 -7.10
C ASP A 160 -7.55 12.32 -7.87
N SER A 161 -6.50 11.93 -8.62
CA SER A 161 -6.44 10.64 -9.31
C SER A 161 -6.26 9.48 -8.34
N TYR A 162 -6.70 8.29 -8.75
CA TYR A 162 -6.47 7.05 -8.02
C TYR A 162 -5.28 6.27 -8.60
N ILE A 163 -4.64 5.47 -7.74
CA ILE A 163 -3.61 4.47 -8.10
C ILE A 163 -4.09 3.11 -7.57
N PRO A 164 -5.07 2.47 -8.20
CA PRO A 164 -5.69 1.26 -7.67
C PRO A 164 -4.76 0.05 -7.69
N ARG A 165 -3.79 -0.03 -8.61
CA ARG A 165 -2.88 -1.19 -8.69
C ARG A 165 -1.47 -0.76 -9.05
N ILE A 166 -0.51 -1.42 -8.41
CA ILE A 166 0.91 -1.45 -8.83
C ILE A 166 1.36 -2.90 -8.92
N LYS A 167 2.17 -3.24 -9.92
CA LYS A 167 2.66 -4.62 -10.09
C LYS A 167 4.00 -4.62 -10.81
N PHE A 168 5.00 -5.31 -10.25
CA PHE A 168 6.23 -5.56 -11.00
C PHE A 168 5.98 -6.51 -12.17
N THR A 169 6.67 -6.24 -13.27
CA THR A 169 6.82 -7.22 -14.35
C THR A 169 7.91 -8.22 -14.00
N THR A 170 8.23 -9.15 -14.91
CA THR A 170 9.40 -10.03 -14.75
C THR A 170 10.73 -9.27 -14.83
N ASP A 171 10.73 -8.06 -15.39
CA ASP A 171 11.89 -7.14 -15.38
C ASP A 171 11.87 -6.29 -14.11
N PRO A 172 12.88 -6.39 -13.23
CA PRO A 172 12.94 -5.63 -11.97
C PRO A 172 13.05 -4.11 -12.19
N ASN A 173 13.35 -3.65 -13.39
CA ASN A 173 13.37 -2.24 -13.75
C ASN A 173 12.04 -1.71 -14.31
N ARG A 174 10.99 -2.52 -14.30
CA ARG A 174 9.67 -2.17 -14.80
C ARG A 174 8.57 -2.48 -13.79
N LEU A 175 8.06 -1.41 -13.18
CA LEU A 175 6.86 -1.43 -12.36
C LEU A 175 5.68 -0.91 -13.20
N ALA A 176 4.64 -1.71 -13.35
CA ALA A 176 3.38 -1.23 -13.89
C ALA A 176 2.61 -0.48 -12.81
N VAL A 177 2.12 0.69 -13.14
CA VAL A 177 1.27 1.52 -12.29
C VAL A 177 0.00 1.80 -13.06
N VAL A 178 -1.14 1.41 -12.49
CA VAL A 178 -2.47 1.71 -13.01
C VAL A 178 -2.99 2.94 -12.31
N THR A 179 -3.53 3.86 -13.08
CA THR A 179 -4.15 5.08 -12.55
C THR A 179 -5.56 5.23 -13.10
N LEU A 180 -6.44 5.84 -12.31
CA LEU A 180 -7.77 6.24 -12.75
C LEU A 180 -7.96 7.72 -12.43
N ASN A 181 -8.67 8.42 -13.30
CA ASN A 181 -9.13 9.77 -12.98
C ASN A 181 -10.27 9.73 -11.93
N ARG A 182 -10.61 10.86 -11.35
CA ARG A 182 -11.64 10.95 -10.29
C ARG A 182 -13.01 10.43 -10.72
N THR A 183 -13.39 10.61 -11.98
CA THR A 183 -14.68 10.15 -12.54
C THR A 183 -14.62 8.70 -13.00
N GLN A 184 -13.46 8.02 -12.89
CA GLN A 184 -13.23 6.62 -13.24
C GLN A 184 -13.60 6.25 -14.69
N ASN A 185 -13.51 7.20 -15.60
CA ASN A 185 -13.77 7.00 -17.02
C ASN A 185 -12.51 7.12 -17.91
N GLU A 186 -11.36 7.34 -17.32
CA GLU A 186 -10.05 7.29 -17.96
C GLU A 186 -9.08 6.48 -17.09
N MET A 187 -8.55 5.40 -17.64
CA MET A 187 -7.54 4.53 -17.03
C MET A 187 -6.26 4.61 -17.83
N ASP A 188 -5.16 4.84 -17.14
CA ASP A 188 -3.82 4.79 -17.71
C ASP A 188 -3.00 3.66 -17.07
N ILE A 189 -2.22 2.98 -17.89
CA ILE A 189 -1.18 2.04 -17.44
C ILE A 189 0.18 2.63 -17.79
N TYR A 190 0.98 2.88 -16.78
CA TYR A 190 2.36 3.37 -16.93
C TYR A 190 3.37 2.25 -16.68
N SER A 191 4.43 2.20 -17.50
CA SER A 191 5.68 1.52 -17.13
C SER A 191 6.58 2.52 -16.41
N VAL A 192 6.96 2.20 -15.20
CA VAL A 192 7.78 3.07 -14.36
C VAL A 192 9.08 2.37 -14.02
N ASN A 193 10.21 3.08 -14.18
CA ASN A 193 11.48 2.57 -13.70
C ASN A 193 11.64 2.92 -12.20
N PRO A 194 11.68 1.91 -11.31
CA PRO A 194 11.66 2.16 -9.86
C PRO A 194 12.93 2.84 -9.34
N LYS A 195 14.05 2.76 -10.07
CA LYS A 195 15.33 3.38 -9.68
C LYS A 195 15.41 4.85 -10.09
N SER A 196 14.95 5.19 -11.30
CA SER A 196 14.98 6.58 -11.79
C SER A 196 13.71 7.36 -11.46
N GLY A 197 12.60 6.68 -11.25
CA GLY A 197 11.27 7.27 -11.07
C GLY A 197 10.62 7.76 -12.36
N ILE A 198 11.23 7.50 -13.53
CA ILE A 198 10.71 7.93 -14.83
C ILE A 198 9.58 7.00 -15.25
N SER A 199 8.48 7.57 -15.71
CA SER A 199 7.32 6.85 -16.22
C SER A 199 7.14 7.02 -17.73
N LYS A 200 6.54 6.01 -18.36
CA LYS A 200 6.11 6.03 -19.74
C LYS A 200 4.70 5.46 -19.82
N LEU A 201 3.78 6.17 -20.44
CA LEU A 201 2.44 5.68 -20.72
C LEU A 201 2.53 4.49 -21.71
N LEU A 202 1.88 3.39 -21.34
CA LEU A 202 1.77 2.19 -22.18
C LEU A 202 0.40 2.07 -22.83
N LEU A 203 -0.66 2.33 -22.06
CA LEU A 203 -2.03 2.18 -22.50
C LEU A 203 -2.88 3.28 -21.85
N ARG A 204 -3.81 3.81 -22.62
CA ARG A 204 -4.93 4.62 -22.14
C ARG A 204 -6.22 3.98 -22.59
N GLU A 205 -7.13 3.79 -21.66
CA GLU A 205 -8.50 3.35 -21.90
C GLU A 205 -9.46 4.43 -21.43
N THR A 206 -10.50 4.66 -22.21
CA THR A 206 -11.54 5.64 -21.89
C THR A 206 -12.91 5.06 -22.16
N ASP A 207 -13.87 5.37 -21.31
CA ASP A 207 -15.28 5.01 -21.49
C ASP A 207 -16.17 6.23 -21.33
N LYS A 208 -17.39 6.19 -21.91
CA LYS A 208 -18.39 7.26 -21.76
C LYS A 208 -19.08 7.26 -20.40
N ALA A 209 -19.11 6.08 -19.77
CA ALA A 209 -19.70 5.90 -18.44
C ALA A 209 -18.57 5.82 -17.40
N TRP A 210 -18.16 4.63 -17.01
CA TRP A 210 -17.05 4.38 -16.06
C TRP A 210 -16.41 3.02 -16.37
N ILE A 211 -15.15 2.89 -16.02
CA ILE A 211 -14.37 1.68 -16.24
C ILE A 211 -14.55 0.79 -15.02
N GLU A 212 -14.91 -0.47 -15.25
CA GLU A 212 -15.13 -1.43 -14.18
C GLU A 212 -13.81 -1.85 -13.54
N GLU A 213 -13.76 -1.78 -12.21
CA GLU A 213 -12.55 -2.04 -11.43
C GLU A 213 -12.11 -3.52 -11.44
N SER A 214 -13.02 -4.47 -11.65
CA SER A 214 -12.69 -5.91 -11.74
C SER A 214 -11.67 -6.22 -12.85
N ILE A 215 -11.58 -5.37 -13.87
CA ILE A 215 -10.58 -5.47 -14.94
C ILE A 215 -9.16 -5.29 -14.39
N LEU A 216 -8.98 -4.51 -13.31
CA LEU A 216 -7.68 -4.17 -12.74
C LEU A 216 -6.94 -5.37 -12.15
N ASP A 217 -7.66 -6.41 -11.73
CA ASP A 217 -7.07 -7.63 -11.17
C ASP A 217 -6.53 -8.59 -12.23
N ASN A 218 -6.97 -8.42 -13.49
CA ASN A 218 -6.62 -9.30 -14.59
C ASN A 218 -5.35 -8.88 -15.35
N ILE A 219 -4.56 -7.95 -14.82
CA ILE A 219 -3.31 -7.52 -15.46
C ILE A 219 -2.24 -8.59 -15.27
N SER A 220 -1.81 -9.21 -16.37
CA SER A 220 -0.76 -10.21 -16.42
C SER A 220 0.35 -9.78 -17.36
N PHE A 221 1.61 -9.98 -16.94
CA PHE A 221 2.79 -9.73 -17.77
C PHE A 221 3.36 -11.06 -18.22
N LEU A 222 3.30 -11.32 -19.52
CA LEU A 222 3.90 -12.50 -20.10
C LEU A 222 5.36 -12.21 -20.45
N SER A 223 6.26 -13.10 -20.02
CA SER A 223 7.61 -13.17 -20.57
C SER A 223 7.53 -13.89 -21.91
N LEU A 224 7.72 -13.18 -23.00
CA LEU A 224 7.99 -13.81 -24.28
C LEU A 224 9.43 -14.34 -24.22
N ILE A 225 9.56 -15.64 -24.01
CA ILE A 225 10.84 -16.34 -24.22
C ILE A 225 10.97 -16.44 -25.75
N HIS A 226 11.90 -15.69 -26.30
CA HIS A 226 12.36 -15.85 -27.68
C HIS A 226 13.58 -16.74 -27.71
#